data_ff22bd1060d9c0894467d31ab9bdbd46
#
_entry.id   ff22bd1060d9c0894467d31ab9bdbd46
#
_cell.length_a   1.000
_cell.length_b   1.000
_cell.length_c   1.000
_cell.angle_alpha   90.00
_cell.angle_beta   90.00
_cell.angle_gamma   90.00
#
_symmetry.space_group_name_H-M   'P 1'
#
loop_
_entity.id
_entity.type
_entity.pdbx_description
1 polymer ?
#
loop_
_entity_poly.entity_id
_entity_poly.type
_entity_poly.pdbx_seq_one_letter_code
_entity_poly.pdbx_strand_id
1 'polypeptide(L)'
;MKKPVILMILDGFGIAPEKGNAIKAAKKPNIDKLFAYNPLTQIGASGMDVGLPDGQMGNSEVGHTNMGAGRIVYQELTRITKTINEDKLKDNEAIVDAMDKALKNGTALHLMGLLSDGGVHSHIEHLYGILELAKKKGLKDVYIHAFLDGRDVPPSSAAEYADKLLNKLKEIGIGKVATVEGRYYAMDRDNNWDRVEKAYAAMVYGEGNKADCPVCAIKNSYNDGVTDEFVVPCVIEGGAQVKPNDSIIFFNFRPDRAREITRTFVDPDFKGFERKNGFFPVNFVCMTQYDATMPNVEVAFKPEVLKNTLGEYVSDKGMTQLRIAETEKYAHVTFFFNGGVEKQYPGEDRILVKSPAVATYDLQPEMSAYEVTDKLVPAIKSGKYDMIILNYANCDMVGHTGVFEAAVKAVEAVDTCVGKVVDAIKEMGGVALITADHGNADKMVAEDGSPFTAHTTNPVPFCVVNYDCELREGGRLADIAPTMLQIMGLEQPEEMDGTSLIK
;
A
#
# COMPACT_ATOMS: atom_id res chain seq x y z
N MET A 1 -17.51 -22.95 -29.22
CA MET A 1 -16.27 -22.27 -28.83
C MET A 1 -16.65 -21.17 -27.87
N LYS A 2 -15.85 -20.96 -26.81
CA LYS A 2 -16.11 -19.90 -25.84
C LYS A 2 -15.84 -18.52 -26.46
N LYS A 3 -16.58 -17.53 -25.99
CA LYS A 3 -16.39 -16.12 -26.37
C LYS A 3 -15.60 -15.46 -25.24
N PRO A 4 -14.28 -15.34 -25.34
CA PRO A 4 -13.45 -14.89 -24.23
C PRO A 4 -13.68 -13.40 -23.93
N VAL A 5 -13.62 -13.06 -22.64
CA VAL A 5 -13.49 -11.68 -22.16
C VAL A 5 -12.04 -11.46 -21.74
N ILE A 6 -11.34 -10.52 -22.39
CA ILE A 6 -9.96 -10.21 -22.08
C ILE A 6 -9.83 -8.82 -21.43
N LEU A 7 -9.10 -8.74 -20.34
CA LEU A 7 -8.56 -7.51 -19.78
C LEU A 7 -7.12 -7.33 -20.27
N MET A 8 -6.88 -6.27 -21.01
CA MET A 8 -5.56 -5.88 -21.51
C MET A 8 -5.07 -4.69 -20.70
N ILE A 9 -4.07 -4.89 -19.87
CA ILE A 9 -3.46 -3.87 -19.02
C ILE A 9 -2.20 -3.37 -19.72
N LEU A 10 -2.24 -2.12 -20.19
CA LEU A 10 -1.10 -1.41 -20.78
C LEU A 10 -0.38 -0.69 -19.64
N ASP A 11 0.51 -1.40 -18.94
CA ASP A 11 1.16 -0.93 -17.72
C ASP A 11 1.85 0.44 -17.92
N GLY A 12 1.53 1.41 -17.08
CA GLY A 12 2.10 2.76 -17.18
C GLY A 12 1.50 3.67 -18.27
N PHE A 13 0.36 3.27 -18.89
CA PHE A 13 -0.28 4.04 -19.97
C PHE A 13 -1.29 5.05 -19.41
N GLY A 14 -0.81 6.18 -18.87
CA GLY A 14 -1.64 7.26 -18.33
C GLY A 14 -2.18 8.22 -19.39
N ILE A 15 -3.07 9.12 -18.97
CA ILE A 15 -3.66 10.18 -19.80
C ILE A 15 -3.14 11.54 -19.30
N ALA A 16 -2.35 12.24 -20.14
CA ALA A 16 -1.80 13.55 -19.84
C ALA A 16 -1.77 14.48 -21.07
N PRO A 17 -1.52 15.79 -20.88
CA PRO A 17 -1.26 16.72 -21.98
C PRO A 17 -0.07 16.29 -22.86
N GLU A 18 0.13 16.98 -24.00
CA GLU A 18 1.14 16.57 -25.00
C GLU A 18 2.60 16.75 -24.57
N LYS A 19 2.89 17.77 -23.74
CA LYS A 19 4.26 18.13 -23.39
C LYS A 19 4.93 17.01 -22.57
N GLY A 20 6.00 16.41 -23.11
CA GLY A 20 6.73 15.35 -22.45
C GLY A 20 6.00 14.01 -22.37
N ASN A 21 4.97 13.80 -23.17
CA ASN A 21 4.13 12.62 -23.21
C ASN A 21 4.55 11.68 -24.35
N ALA A 22 5.22 10.58 -24.03
CA ALA A 22 5.67 9.60 -25.02
C ALA A 22 4.52 8.85 -25.70
N ILE A 23 3.39 8.66 -24.98
CA ILE A 23 2.19 8.01 -25.51
C ILE A 23 1.58 8.86 -26.63
N LYS A 24 1.51 10.18 -26.46
CA LYS A 24 0.99 11.09 -27.48
C LYS A 24 1.94 11.26 -28.66
N ALA A 25 3.24 11.19 -28.43
CA ALA A 25 4.27 11.28 -29.48
C ALA A 25 4.36 10.01 -30.34
N ALA A 26 3.95 8.86 -29.81
CA ALA A 26 4.04 7.57 -30.50
C ALA A 26 3.01 7.43 -31.65
N LYS A 27 3.43 6.73 -32.71
CA LYS A 27 2.54 6.29 -33.79
C LYS A 27 1.79 5.04 -33.33
N LYS A 28 0.53 5.19 -32.96
CA LYS A 28 -0.29 4.11 -32.40
C LYS A 28 -1.65 3.99 -33.10
N PRO A 29 -1.67 3.70 -34.40
CA PRO A 29 -2.88 3.73 -35.22
C PRO A 29 -3.95 2.72 -34.78
N ASN A 30 -3.57 1.59 -34.15
CA ASN A 30 -4.52 0.60 -33.65
C ASN A 30 -5.23 1.12 -32.40
N ILE A 31 -4.49 1.60 -31.41
CA ILE A 31 -5.05 2.17 -30.16
C ILE A 31 -5.87 3.41 -30.49
N ASP A 32 -5.38 4.33 -31.33
CA ASP A 32 -6.10 5.54 -31.74
C ASP A 32 -7.44 5.19 -32.39
N LYS A 33 -7.47 4.21 -33.28
CA LYS A 33 -8.71 3.73 -33.93
C LYS A 33 -9.64 3.09 -32.90
N LEU A 34 -9.12 2.27 -31.99
CA LEU A 34 -9.94 1.61 -30.97
C LEU A 34 -10.60 2.64 -30.05
N PHE A 35 -9.86 3.64 -29.61
CA PHE A 35 -10.38 4.70 -28.73
C PHE A 35 -11.33 5.66 -29.44
N ALA A 36 -11.19 5.85 -30.76
CA ALA A 36 -12.07 6.72 -31.53
C ALA A 36 -13.45 6.11 -31.85
N TYR A 37 -13.53 4.78 -31.96
CA TYR A 37 -14.72 4.09 -32.46
C TYR A 37 -15.39 3.12 -31.50
N ASN A 38 -14.92 3.04 -30.25
CA ASN A 38 -15.52 2.18 -29.23
C ASN A 38 -15.82 2.99 -27.96
N PRO A 39 -16.71 2.49 -27.10
CA PRO A 39 -16.95 3.11 -25.79
C PRO A 39 -15.65 3.32 -25.02
N LEU A 40 -15.38 4.57 -24.64
CA LEU A 40 -14.17 5.00 -23.97
C LEU A 40 -14.52 5.94 -22.82
N THR A 41 -13.92 5.72 -21.68
CA THR A 41 -13.92 6.63 -20.52
C THR A 41 -12.53 6.68 -19.90
N GLN A 42 -12.35 7.53 -18.89
CA GLN A 42 -11.16 7.54 -18.05
C GLN A 42 -11.52 7.19 -16.61
N ILE A 43 -10.61 6.51 -15.93
CA ILE A 43 -10.80 6.04 -14.56
C ILE A 43 -9.64 6.44 -13.65
N GLY A 44 -9.92 6.62 -12.36
CA GLY A 44 -8.93 6.93 -11.34
C GLY A 44 -8.01 5.75 -11.04
N ALA A 45 -6.70 6.03 -10.99
CA ALA A 45 -5.66 5.02 -10.76
C ALA A 45 -4.61 5.47 -9.71
N SER A 46 -4.93 6.46 -8.88
CA SER A 46 -4.03 7.05 -7.89
C SER A 46 -4.77 7.50 -6.64
N GLY A 47 -4.05 7.80 -5.58
CA GLY A 47 -4.61 8.33 -4.35
C GLY A 47 -5.75 7.47 -3.78
N MET A 48 -6.79 8.11 -3.28
CA MET A 48 -7.93 7.43 -2.64
C MET A 48 -8.70 6.48 -3.56
N ASP A 49 -8.65 6.67 -4.88
CA ASP A 49 -9.30 5.77 -5.84
C ASP A 49 -8.72 4.36 -5.86
N VAL A 50 -7.51 4.20 -5.32
CA VAL A 50 -6.83 2.91 -5.23
C VAL A 50 -6.38 2.56 -3.81
N GLY A 51 -6.85 3.29 -2.79
CA GLY A 51 -6.56 3.02 -1.39
C GLY A 51 -5.21 3.54 -0.90
N LEU A 52 -4.62 4.50 -1.62
CA LEU A 52 -3.42 5.25 -1.24
C LEU A 52 -3.80 6.62 -0.65
N PRO A 53 -2.89 7.28 0.08
CA PRO A 53 -3.09 8.67 0.48
C PRO A 53 -3.41 9.59 -0.70
N ASP A 54 -4.18 10.65 -0.44
CA ASP A 54 -4.51 11.63 -1.46
C ASP A 54 -3.25 12.24 -2.10
N GLY A 55 -3.26 12.38 -3.43
CA GLY A 55 -2.12 12.88 -4.19
C GLY A 55 -0.95 11.89 -4.37
N GLN A 56 -1.02 10.70 -3.80
CA GLN A 56 0.00 9.67 -4.02
C GLN A 56 -0.24 8.95 -5.34
N MET A 57 0.82 8.82 -6.16
CA MET A 57 0.79 8.10 -7.43
C MET A 57 0.49 6.61 -7.21
N GLY A 58 -0.28 6.01 -8.13
CA GLY A 58 -0.52 4.57 -8.17
C GLY A 58 0.75 3.78 -8.49
N ASN A 59 0.65 2.46 -8.36
CA ASN A 59 1.69 1.52 -8.77
C ASN A 59 1.06 0.21 -9.21
N SER A 60 1.85 -0.66 -9.86
CA SER A 60 1.34 -1.90 -10.44
C SER A 60 0.78 -2.87 -9.39
N GLU A 61 1.40 -2.96 -8.20
CA GLU A 61 0.93 -3.84 -7.12
C GLU A 61 -0.48 -3.45 -6.66
N VAL A 62 -0.65 -2.17 -6.33
CA VAL A 62 -1.93 -1.62 -5.87
C VAL A 62 -2.97 -1.66 -6.99
N GLY A 63 -2.60 -1.27 -8.22
CA GLY A 63 -3.51 -1.25 -9.36
C GLY A 63 -4.08 -2.64 -9.67
N HIS A 64 -3.22 -3.65 -9.81
CA HIS A 64 -3.65 -5.02 -10.09
C HIS A 64 -4.45 -5.64 -8.95
N THR A 65 -4.08 -5.32 -7.68
CA THR A 65 -4.85 -5.78 -6.51
C THR A 65 -6.27 -5.22 -6.54
N ASN A 66 -6.45 -3.93 -6.80
CA ASN A 66 -7.79 -3.30 -6.88
C ASN A 66 -8.62 -3.88 -8.04
N MET A 67 -8.01 -4.05 -9.23
CA MET A 67 -8.68 -4.66 -10.39
C MET A 67 -9.16 -6.07 -10.07
N GLY A 68 -8.31 -6.89 -9.48
CA GLY A 68 -8.63 -8.28 -9.16
C GLY A 68 -9.60 -8.43 -7.99
N ALA A 69 -9.53 -7.55 -7.01
CA ALA A 69 -10.41 -7.56 -5.84
C ALA A 69 -11.81 -7.00 -6.11
N GLY A 70 -11.99 -6.19 -7.16
CA GLY A 70 -13.26 -5.51 -7.45
C GLY A 70 -13.72 -4.55 -6.35
N ARG A 71 -12.76 -4.06 -5.54
CA ARG A 71 -12.96 -3.14 -4.42
C ARG A 71 -11.71 -2.32 -4.19
N ILE A 72 -11.84 -1.17 -3.50
CA ILE A 72 -10.67 -0.44 -3.05
C ILE A 72 -10.00 -1.22 -1.92
N VAL A 73 -8.74 -1.61 -2.13
CA VAL A 73 -7.89 -2.23 -1.12
C VAL A 73 -7.01 -1.15 -0.50
N TYR A 74 -7.42 -0.68 0.67
CA TYR A 74 -6.71 0.39 1.35
C TYR A 74 -5.37 -0.10 1.91
N GLN A 75 -4.29 0.65 1.61
CA GLN A 75 -3.02 0.47 2.31
C GLN A 75 -3.18 0.84 3.80
N GLU A 76 -2.37 0.25 4.68
CA GLU A 76 -2.54 0.38 6.13
C GLU A 76 -2.59 1.85 6.59
N LEU A 77 -1.72 2.71 6.06
CA LEU A 77 -1.75 4.15 6.35
C LEU A 77 -3.12 4.76 6.04
N THR A 78 -3.64 4.51 4.85
CA THR A 78 -4.92 5.08 4.39
C THR A 78 -6.10 4.46 5.13
N ARG A 79 -6.05 3.15 5.39
CA ARG A 79 -7.07 2.39 6.13
C ARG A 79 -7.26 2.94 7.54
N ILE A 80 -6.15 3.14 8.26
CA ILE A 80 -6.17 3.67 9.62
C ILE A 80 -6.62 5.13 9.62
N THR A 81 -6.06 5.97 8.73
CA THR A 81 -6.45 7.37 8.60
C THR A 81 -7.94 7.52 8.30
N LYS A 82 -8.47 6.72 7.37
CA LYS A 82 -9.90 6.69 7.04
C LYS A 82 -10.76 6.30 8.26
N THR A 83 -10.35 5.27 8.99
CA THR A 83 -11.06 4.81 10.20
C THR A 83 -11.15 5.92 11.26
N ILE A 84 -10.07 6.69 11.43
CA ILE A 84 -10.03 7.83 12.35
C ILE A 84 -10.94 8.97 11.87
N ASN A 85 -10.82 9.37 10.60
CA ASN A 85 -11.58 10.47 10.02
C ASN A 85 -13.09 10.21 9.98
N GLU A 86 -13.51 8.94 9.87
CA GLU A 86 -14.91 8.52 9.93
C GLU A 86 -15.42 8.28 11.35
N ASP A 87 -14.64 8.65 12.40
CA ASP A 87 -14.95 8.41 13.82
C ASP A 87 -15.25 6.93 14.15
N LYS A 88 -14.67 6.00 13.39
CA LYS A 88 -14.84 4.55 13.55
C LYS A 88 -13.79 3.88 14.44
N LEU A 89 -12.77 4.63 14.91
CA LEU A 89 -11.76 4.09 15.81
C LEU A 89 -12.41 3.59 17.14
N LYS A 90 -13.51 4.19 17.55
CA LYS A 90 -14.33 3.78 18.71
C LYS A 90 -14.96 2.39 18.58
N ASP A 91 -15.03 1.86 17.35
CA ASP A 91 -15.57 0.54 17.05
C ASP A 91 -14.47 -0.52 16.96
N ASN A 92 -13.19 -0.13 17.12
CA ASN A 92 -12.05 -1.04 17.11
C ASN A 92 -11.93 -1.76 18.45
N GLU A 93 -12.31 -3.04 18.46
CA GLU A 93 -12.41 -3.85 19.67
C GLU A 93 -11.10 -3.90 20.47
N ALA A 94 -9.95 -4.08 19.83
CA ALA A 94 -8.66 -4.21 20.49
C ALA A 94 -8.24 -2.90 21.19
N ILE A 95 -8.39 -1.77 20.51
CA ILE A 95 -8.04 -0.44 21.07
C ILE A 95 -9.00 -0.10 22.22
N VAL A 96 -10.30 -0.33 22.02
CA VAL A 96 -11.33 -0.05 23.01
C VAL A 96 -11.16 -0.92 24.26
N ASP A 97 -10.94 -2.22 24.09
CA ASP A 97 -10.73 -3.15 25.21
C ASP A 97 -9.47 -2.80 26.05
N ALA A 98 -8.36 -2.42 25.39
CA ALA A 98 -7.15 -1.97 26.12
C ALA A 98 -7.42 -0.70 26.95
N MET A 99 -8.18 0.25 26.40
CA MET A 99 -8.59 1.46 27.13
C MET A 99 -9.53 1.16 28.29
N ASP A 100 -10.49 0.26 28.08
CA ASP A 100 -11.45 -0.15 29.11
C ASP A 100 -10.79 -0.94 30.23
N LYS A 101 -9.81 -1.78 29.92
CA LYS A 101 -8.98 -2.46 30.92
C LYS A 101 -8.19 -1.47 31.78
N ALA A 102 -7.56 -0.45 31.17
CA ALA A 102 -6.87 0.59 31.91
C ALA A 102 -7.82 1.34 32.86
N LEU A 103 -8.99 1.74 32.38
CA LEU A 103 -10.02 2.41 33.20
C LEU A 103 -10.50 1.52 34.35
N LYS A 104 -10.85 0.27 34.08
CA LYS A 104 -11.38 -0.68 35.05
C LYS A 104 -10.38 -1.01 36.15
N ASN A 105 -9.11 -1.14 35.78
CA ASN A 105 -8.05 -1.52 36.69
C ASN A 105 -7.39 -0.31 37.39
N GLY A 106 -7.69 0.92 36.96
CA GLY A 106 -7.04 2.12 37.45
C GLY A 106 -5.54 2.16 37.09
N THR A 107 -5.19 1.58 35.93
CA THR A 107 -3.81 1.54 35.40
C THR A 107 -3.63 2.55 34.27
N ALA A 108 -2.39 2.76 33.83
CA ALA A 108 -2.08 3.73 32.77
C ALA A 108 -2.30 3.17 31.38
N LEU A 109 -2.53 4.08 30.42
CA LEU A 109 -2.42 3.83 28.99
C LEU A 109 -1.10 4.41 28.47
N HIS A 110 -0.27 3.58 27.86
CA HIS A 110 0.95 3.97 27.20
C HIS A 110 0.78 3.92 25.68
N LEU A 111 1.16 4.99 24.98
CA LEU A 111 1.15 5.08 23.52
C LEU A 111 2.61 5.16 23.06
N MET A 112 3.05 4.22 22.22
CA MET A 112 4.42 4.23 21.73
C MET A 112 4.46 4.14 20.20
N GLY A 113 5.47 4.76 19.59
CA GLY A 113 5.66 4.73 18.15
C GLY A 113 6.43 5.90 17.58
N LEU A 114 6.67 5.83 16.27
CA LEU A 114 7.46 6.81 15.53
C LEU A 114 6.69 8.13 15.37
N LEU A 115 7.24 9.21 15.88
CA LEU A 115 6.62 10.53 15.94
C LEU A 115 6.99 11.38 14.72
N SER A 116 6.34 11.15 13.59
CA SER A 116 6.47 11.94 12.37
C SER A 116 5.23 11.81 11.49
N ASP A 117 5.18 12.58 10.40
CA ASP A 117 4.20 12.47 9.32
C ASP A 117 4.75 11.77 8.07
N GLY A 118 5.90 11.12 8.18
CA GLY A 118 6.57 10.42 7.07
C GLY A 118 5.76 9.30 6.43
N GLY A 119 4.81 8.69 7.18
CA GLY A 119 3.84 7.75 6.63
C GLY A 119 4.39 6.39 6.21
N VAL A 120 5.65 6.07 6.57
CA VAL A 120 6.30 4.79 6.22
C VAL A 120 6.07 3.73 7.31
N HIS A 121 6.22 4.09 8.56
CA HIS A 121 6.04 3.19 9.71
C HIS A 121 4.84 3.57 10.58
N SER A 122 4.52 4.84 10.65
CA SER A 122 3.48 5.44 11.47
C SER A 122 3.02 6.76 10.86
N HIS A 123 2.02 7.37 11.47
CA HIS A 123 1.65 8.75 11.18
C HIS A 123 1.20 9.46 12.45
N ILE A 124 1.64 10.71 12.66
CA ILE A 124 1.34 11.48 13.88
C ILE A 124 -0.15 11.67 14.12
N GLU A 125 -0.96 11.80 13.05
CA GLU A 125 -2.42 11.91 13.14
C GLU A 125 -3.08 10.64 13.73
N HIS A 126 -2.45 9.46 13.57
CA HIS A 126 -2.95 8.24 14.20
C HIS A 126 -2.82 8.30 15.73
N LEU A 127 -1.69 8.83 16.22
CA LEU A 127 -1.51 9.10 17.65
C LEU A 127 -2.58 10.09 18.16
N TYR A 128 -2.85 11.14 17.41
CA TYR A 128 -3.86 12.13 17.79
C TYR A 128 -5.27 11.52 17.86
N GLY A 129 -5.65 10.70 16.89
CA GLY A 129 -6.94 10.00 16.91
C GLY A 129 -7.09 9.06 18.14
N ILE A 130 -6.02 8.34 18.52
CA ILE A 130 -6.01 7.49 19.71
C ILE A 130 -6.14 8.33 20.99
N LEU A 131 -5.44 9.46 21.09
CA LEU A 131 -5.52 10.39 22.23
C LEU A 131 -6.93 10.99 22.38
N GLU A 132 -7.55 11.39 21.29
CA GLU A 132 -8.93 11.90 21.30
C GLU A 132 -9.93 10.86 21.77
N LEU A 133 -9.78 9.60 21.33
CA LEU A 133 -10.59 8.49 21.80
C LEU A 133 -10.37 8.22 23.30
N ALA A 134 -9.11 8.21 23.76
CA ALA A 134 -8.76 8.05 25.18
C ALA A 134 -9.42 9.14 26.05
N LYS A 135 -9.44 10.39 25.57
CA LYS A 135 -10.13 11.51 26.23
C LYS A 135 -11.65 11.28 26.27
N LYS A 136 -12.26 10.91 25.15
CA LYS A 136 -13.70 10.61 25.06
C LYS A 136 -14.12 9.50 26.04
N LYS A 137 -13.24 8.51 26.25
CA LYS A 137 -13.44 7.40 27.20
C LYS A 137 -13.20 7.80 28.67
N GLY A 138 -12.60 8.95 28.95
CA GLY A 138 -12.37 9.47 30.29
C GLY A 138 -11.06 9.00 30.95
N LEU A 139 -10.10 8.49 30.17
CA LEU A 139 -8.75 8.18 30.66
C LEU A 139 -8.04 9.45 31.16
N LYS A 140 -7.26 9.32 32.23
CA LYS A 140 -6.50 10.42 32.83
C LYS A 140 -5.00 10.18 32.75
N ASP A 141 -4.58 8.95 33.00
CA ASP A 141 -3.18 8.54 33.03
C ASP A 141 -2.79 7.98 31.66
N VAL A 142 -2.39 8.87 30.75
CA VAL A 142 -1.97 8.56 29.38
C VAL A 142 -0.56 9.07 29.18
N TYR A 143 0.36 8.19 28.76
CA TYR A 143 1.76 8.49 28.58
C TYR A 143 2.23 8.13 27.18
N ILE A 144 3.09 8.98 26.60
CA ILE A 144 3.61 8.81 25.25
C ILE A 144 5.11 8.50 25.31
N HIS A 145 5.52 7.43 24.63
CA HIS A 145 6.90 7.08 24.36
C HIS A 145 7.17 7.42 22.89
N ALA A 146 7.81 8.56 22.65
CA ALA A 146 7.99 9.13 21.32
C ALA A 146 9.29 8.64 20.70
N PHE A 147 9.19 7.80 19.64
CA PHE A 147 10.35 7.41 18.85
C PHE A 147 10.60 8.48 17.78
N LEU A 148 11.86 8.93 17.68
CA LEU A 148 12.24 10.03 16.80
C LEU A 148 12.73 9.47 15.46
N ASP A 149 12.32 10.11 14.35
CA ASP A 149 12.49 9.59 13.01
C ASP A 149 13.84 9.97 12.38
N GLY A 150 13.93 11.11 11.71
CA GLY A 150 15.13 11.59 11.05
C GLY A 150 15.60 10.78 9.83
N ARG A 151 14.78 9.84 9.36
CA ARG A 151 15.05 8.97 8.21
C ARG A 151 13.97 9.03 7.14
N ASP A 152 12.71 8.96 7.54
CA ASP A 152 11.56 9.09 6.65
C ASP A 152 11.13 10.57 6.51
N VAL A 153 11.66 11.43 7.38
CA VAL A 153 11.57 12.89 7.38
C VAL A 153 12.98 13.50 7.60
N PRO A 154 13.18 14.82 7.46
CA PRO A 154 14.50 15.44 7.61
C PRO A 154 15.17 15.10 8.95
N PRO A 155 16.52 14.94 8.98
CA PRO A 155 17.26 14.37 10.11
C PRO A 155 17.21 15.18 11.42
N SER A 156 16.74 16.42 11.39
CA SER A 156 16.67 17.32 12.56
C SER A 156 15.30 18.02 12.63
N SER A 157 14.23 17.25 12.42
CA SER A 157 12.83 17.74 12.44
C SER A 157 12.06 17.34 13.71
N ALA A 158 12.60 16.45 14.54
CA ALA A 158 11.87 15.87 15.68
C ALA A 158 11.44 16.92 16.71
N ALA A 159 12.21 18.02 16.89
CA ALA A 159 11.84 19.08 17.79
C ALA A 159 10.52 19.77 17.36
N GLU A 160 10.26 19.90 16.07
CA GLU A 160 9.00 20.43 15.53
C GLU A 160 7.84 19.48 15.78
N TYR A 161 8.02 18.18 15.54
CA TYR A 161 6.99 17.15 15.83
C TYR A 161 6.67 17.05 17.32
N ALA A 162 7.69 17.15 18.17
CA ALA A 162 7.49 17.16 19.62
C ALA A 162 6.70 18.41 20.06
N ASP A 163 6.98 19.56 19.49
CA ASP A 163 6.23 20.80 19.76
C ASP A 163 4.77 20.69 19.29
N LYS A 164 4.53 20.18 18.09
CA LYS A 164 3.18 19.87 17.57
C LYS A 164 2.42 18.92 18.51
N LEU A 165 3.09 17.86 19.01
CA LEU A 165 2.49 16.93 19.96
C LEU A 165 2.13 17.63 21.27
N LEU A 166 3.01 18.43 21.85
CA LEU A 166 2.75 19.17 23.11
C LEU A 166 1.55 20.12 22.95
N ASN A 167 1.45 20.81 21.85
CA ASN A 167 0.32 21.68 21.55
C ASN A 167 -1.00 20.87 21.44
N LYS A 168 -0.96 19.71 20.77
CA LYS A 168 -2.12 18.81 20.63
C LYS A 168 -2.54 18.22 21.99
N LEU A 169 -1.59 17.81 22.84
CA LEU A 169 -1.87 17.33 24.20
C LEU A 169 -2.55 18.41 25.06
N LYS A 170 -2.11 19.66 24.92
CA LYS A 170 -2.73 20.79 25.60
C LYS A 170 -4.16 21.06 25.09
N GLU A 171 -4.38 20.95 23.78
CA GLU A 171 -5.70 21.09 23.16
C GLU A 171 -6.66 20.00 23.66
N ILE A 172 -6.25 18.73 23.61
CA ILE A 172 -7.07 17.58 24.05
C ILE A 172 -7.27 17.57 25.58
N GLY A 173 -6.26 18.06 26.31
CA GLY A 173 -6.30 18.16 27.79
C GLY A 173 -6.00 16.84 28.50
N ILE A 174 -5.34 15.87 27.84
CA ILE A 174 -4.77 14.66 28.47
C ILE A 174 -3.45 14.28 27.80
N GLY A 175 -2.69 13.42 28.47
CA GLY A 175 -1.47 12.85 27.97
C GLY A 175 -0.22 13.63 28.40
N LYS A 176 0.89 12.89 28.57
CA LYS A 176 2.22 13.41 28.88
C LYS A 176 3.25 12.61 28.11
N VAL A 177 4.28 13.27 27.57
CA VAL A 177 5.42 12.54 27.00
C VAL A 177 6.26 11.97 28.16
N ALA A 178 6.48 10.66 28.17
CA ALA A 178 7.24 9.96 29.20
C ALA A 178 8.70 9.72 28.78
N THR A 179 8.94 9.37 27.52
CA THR A 179 10.27 9.19 26.97
C THR A 179 10.38 9.76 25.56
N VAL A 180 11.58 10.14 25.15
CA VAL A 180 11.97 10.38 23.76
C VAL A 180 13.23 9.58 23.46
N GLU A 181 13.25 8.91 22.28
CA GLU A 181 14.36 8.05 21.89
C GLU A 181 14.43 7.93 20.37
N GLY A 182 15.65 7.98 19.82
CA GLY A 182 15.85 7.78 18.39
C GLY A 182 15.44 6.39 17.93
N ARG A 183 14.90 6.29 16.71
CA ARG A 183 14.51 5.01 16.10
C ARG A 183 15.65 3.99 16.03
N TYR A 184 16.90 4.43 16.05
CA TYR A 184 18.09 3.58 16.14
C TYR A 184 18.05 2.63 17.34
N TYR A 185 17.45 3.06 18.46
CA TYR A 185 17.29 2.27 19.67
C TYR A 185 15.95 1.53 19.72
N ALA A 186 14.85 2.24 19.48
CA ALA A 186 13.50 1.71 19.69
C ALA A 186 12.95 0.92 18.49
N MET A 187 13.59 0.99 17.34
CA MET A 187 13.13 0.38 16.10
C MET A 187 14.23 -0.41 15.38
N ASP A 188 15.07 -1.11 16.13
CA ASP A 188 16.01 -2.07 15.57
C ASP A 188 15.26 -3.25 14.91
N ARG A 189 15.89 -3.91 13.92
CA ARG A 189 15.34 -5.09 13.24
C ARG A 189 16.39 -6.15 12.92
N ASP A 190 17.62 -5.93 13.40
CA ASP A 190 18.80 -6.73 13.08
C ASP A 190 19.37 -7.43 14.33
N ASN A 191 18.54 -7.54 15.41
CA ASN A 191 18.86 -8.16 16.70
C ASN A 191 20.01 -7.48 17.46
N ASN A 192 20.12 -6.16 17.33
CA ASN A 192 21.05 -5.37 18.15
C ASN A 192 20.43 -5.09 19.54
N TRP A 193 20.34 -6.12 20.34
CA TRP A 193 19.62 -6.11 21.61
C TRP A 193 20.13 -5.08 22.62
N ASP A 194 21.40 -4.71 22.55
CA ASP A 194 22.00 -3.63 23.34
C ASP A 194 21.37 -2.25 23.06
N ARG A 195 20.86 -2.03 21.86
CA ARG A 195 20.10 -0.83 21.48
C ARG A 195 18.69 -0.91 22.04
N VAL A 196 18.00 -2.01 21.76
CA VAL A 196 16.61 -2.25 22.18
C VAL A 196 16.49 -2.21 23.71
N GLU A 197 17.48 -2.76 24.44
CA GLU A 197 17.52 -2.74 25.90
C GLU A 197 17.54 -1.31 26.47
N LYS A 198 18.26 -0.38 25.83
CA LYS A 198 18.29 1.02 26.27
C LYS A 198 16.92 1.70 26.14
N ALA A 199 16.22 1.48 25.03
CA ALA A 199 14.86 1.98 24.84
C ALA A 199 13.88 1.36 25.85
N TYR A 200 13.93 0.04 26.02
CA TYR A 200 13.14 -0.67 27.02
C TYR A 200 13.41 -0.16 28.44
N ALA A 201 14.69 0.04 28.80
CA ALA A 201 15.08 0.53 30.12
C ALA A 201 14.56 1.94 30.41
N ALA A 202 14.54 2.81 29.43
CA ALA A 202 13.94 4.14 29.58
C ALA A 202 12.43 4.05 29.83
N MET A 203 11.71 3.22 29.07
CA MET A 203 10.26 3.03 29.20
C MET A 203 9.83 2.31 30.47
N VAL A 204 10.60 1.32 30.93
CA VAL A 204 10.21 0.42 32.04
C VAL A 204 10.90 0.76 33.37
N TYR A 205 12.18 1.14 33.34
CA TYR A 205 12.95 1.41 34.57
C TYR A 205 13.15 2.90 34.83
N GLY A 206 12.82 3.77 33.84
CA GLY A 206 13.14 5.20 33.93
C GLY A 206 14.64 5.47 33.87
N GLU A 207 15.40 4.59 33.23
CA GLU A 207 16.85 4.69 33.04
C GLU A 207 17.18 5.35 31.71
N GLY A 208 18.16 6.22 31.68
CA GLY A 208 18.58 6.97 30.50
C GLY A 208 18.90 8.42 30.85
N ASN A 209 19.06 9.23 29.82
CA ASN A 209 19.19 10.68 30.02
C ASN A 209 17.89 11.23 30.63
N LYS A 210 17.97 12.42 31.23
CA LYS A 210 16.79 13.08 31.82
C LYS A 210 16.65 14.51 31.31
N ALA A 211 15.41 14.93 31.09
CA ALA A 211 15.11 16.28 30.72
C ALA A 211 13.73 16.72 31.23
N ASP A 212 13.56 18.02 31.39
CA ASP A 212 12.31 18.62 31.87
C ASP A 212 11.22 18.63 30.81
N CYS A 213 11.60 18.59 29.52
CA CYS A 213 10.65 18.57 28.42
C CYS A 213 11.19 17.81 27.18
N PRO A 214 10.32 17.24 26.35
CA PRO A 214 10.74 16.48 25.16
C PRO A 214 11.50 17.35 24.14
N VAL A 215 11.07 18.58 23.88
CA VAL A 215 11.76 19.53 22.98
C VAL A 215 13.15 19.87 23.52
N CYS A 216 13.27 20.04 24.85
CA CYS A 216 14.56 20.28 25.50
C CYS A 216 15.52 19.10 25.30
N ALA A 217 15.06 17.86 25.50
CA ALA A 217 15.85 16.66 25.29
C ALA A 217 16.41 16.58 23.87
N ILE A 218 15.54 16.83 22.88
CA ILE A 218 15.91 16.78 21.45
C ILE A 218 16.91 17.91 21.11
N LYS A 219 16.66 19.14 21.54
CA LYS A 219 17.58 20.25 21.30
C LYS A 219 18.94 20.08 21.97
N ASN A 220 18.98 19.51 23.16
CA ASN A 220 20.24 19.15 23.82
C ASN A 220 21.04 18.16 22.98
N SER A 221 20.36 17.12 22.43
CA SER A 221 21.00 16.17 21.53
C SER A 221 21.58 16.84 20.27
N TYR A 222 20.84 17.80 19.68
CA TYR A 222 21.34 18.55 18.52
C TYR A 222 22.59 19.41 18.88
N ASN A 223 22.64 19.99 20.08
CA ASN A 223 23.81 20.73 20.54
C ASN A 223 25.06 19.83 20.65
N ASP A 224 24.84 18.53 20.95
CA ASP A 224 25.89 17.51 21.00
C ASP A 224 26.19 16.89 19.60
N GLY A 225 25.59 17.42 18.54
CA GLY A 225 25.78 16.97 17.15
C GLY A 225 25.04 15.67 16.80
N VAL A 226 24.08 15.23 17.63
CA VAL A 226 23.32 14.00 17.45
C VAL A 226 21.92 14.33 16.90
N THR A 227 21.61 13.79 15.73
CA THR A 227 20.33 14.00 15.04
C THR A 227 19.24 13.02 15.52
N ASP A 228 18.02 13.21 15.06
CA ASP A 228 16.79 12.54 15.51
C ASP A 228 16.93 11.02 15.63
N GLU A 229 17.43 10.36 14.58
CA GLU A 229 17.55 8.89 14.52
C GLU A 229 18.37 8.31 15.68
N PHE A 230 19.38 9.07 16.14
CA PHE A 230 20.39 8.60 17.10
C PHE A 230 20.24 9.20 18.50
N VAL A 231 19.16 9.92 18.78
CA VAL A 231 18.89 10.48 20.11
C VAL A 231 18.89 9.37 21.15
N VAL A 232 19.79 9.46 22.11
CA VAL A 232 19.90 8.49 23.21
C VAL A 232 18.63 8.55 24.06
N PRO A 233 18.05 7.39 24.46
CA PRO A 233 16.83 7.35 25.26
C PRO A 233 16.86 8.31 26.45
N CYS A 234 15.85 9.16 26.53
CA CYS A 234 15.72 10.22 27.51
C CYS A 234 14.35 10.13 28.21
N VAL A 235 14.36 10.08 29.53
CA VAL A 235 13.15 10.10 30.37
C VAL A 235 12.75 11.54 30.64
N ILE A 236 11.49 11.85 30.43
CA ILE A 236 10.94 13.20 30.58
C ILE A 236 10.28 13.36 31.95
N GLU A 237 10.54 14.49 32.62
CA GLU A 237 9.95 14.79 33.93
C GLU A 237 8.42 14.81 33.90
N GLY A 238 7.80 14.22 34.91
CA GLY A 238 6.33 14.09 34.98
C GLY A 238 5.71 13.01 34.10
N GLY A 239 6.52 12.27 33.36
CA GLY A 239 6.12 11.01 32.71
C GLY A 239 6.06 9.85 33.70
N ALA A 240 5.59 8.69 33.23
CA ALA A 240 5.58 7.45 34.03
C ALA A 240 6.15 6.28 33.24
N GLN A 241 6.70 5.33 33.96
CA GLN A 241 7.16 4.06 33.43
C GLN A 241 6.03 3.07 33.28
N VAL A 242 6.20 2.12 32.36
CA VAL A 242 5.29 1.00 32.16
C VAL A 242 5.33 0.06 33.39
N LYS A 243 4.16 -0.28 33.92
CA LYS A 243 3.98 -1.15 35.07
C LYS A 243 3.14 -2.38 34.73
N PRO A 244 3.15 -3.42 35.58
CA PRO A 244 2.29 -4.58 35.41
C PRO A 244 0.80 -4.18 35.25
N ASN A 245 0.13 -4.80 34.27
CA ASN A 245 -1.27 -4.59 33.90
C ASN A 245 -1.59 -3.22 33.25
N ASP A 246 -0.61 -2.37 32.96
CA ASP A 246 -0.84 -1.22 32.12
C ASP A 246 -1.24 -1.65 30.70
N SER A 247 -1.92 -0.77 30.00
CA SER A 247 -2.25 -0.97 28.59
C SER A 247 -1.25 -0.23 27.70
N ILE A 248 -0.81 -0.88 26.65
CA ILE A 248 0.12 -0.30 25.66
C ILE A 248 -0.52 -0.37 24.28
N ILE A 249 -0.53 0.73 23.53
CA ILE A 249 -0.89 0.75 22.12
C ILE A 249 0.34 1.20 21.33
N PHE A 250 0.85 0.34 20.48
CA PHE A 250 1.95 0.66 19.58
C PHE A 250 1.37 1.08 18.23
N PHE A 251 1.41 2.38 17.92
CA PHE A 251 0.72 2.95 16.76
C PHE A 251 1.49 2.85 15.43
N ASN A 252 2.64 2.20 15.38
CA ASN A 252 3.30 1.84 14.12
C ASN A 252 2.47 0.77 13.39
N PHE A 253 2.25 0.97 12.08
CA PHE A 253 1.52 0.01 11.25
C PHE A 253 2.43 -0.88 10.39
N ARG A 254 3.71 -0.52 10.19
CA ARG A 254 4.68 -1.35 9.47
C ARG A 254 5.41 -2.29 10.44
N PRO A 255 5.39 -3.64 10.16
CA PRO A 255 5.80 -4.64 11.16
C PRO A 255 7.31 -4.75 11.39
N ASP A 256 8.13 -4.57 10.34
CA ASP A 256 9.55 -5.00 10.32
C ASP A 256 10.37 -4.46 11.47
N ARG A 257 10.19 -3.20 11.88
CA ARG A 257 10.89 -2.53 12.96
C ARG A 257 10.09 -2.43 14.27
N ALA A 258 8.90 -3.03 14.31
CA ALA A 258 8.09 -3.06 15.53
C ALA A 258 8.26 -4.38 16.31
N ARG A 259 8.71 -5.43 15.65
CA ARG A 259 8.77 -6.79 16.22
C ARG A 259 9.65 -6.90 17.45
N GLU A 260 10.87 -6.39 17.40
CA GLU A 260 11.87 -6.60 18.45
C GLU A 260 11.46 -5.94 19.76
N ILE A 261 11.16 -4.64 19.74
CA ILE A 261 10.74 -3.93 20.96
C ILE A 261 9.43 -4.49 21.52
N THR A 262 8.49 -4.93 20.67
CA THR A 262 7.24 -5.56 21.13
C THR A 262 7.54 -6.85 21.90
N ARG A 263 8.40 -7.74 21.37
CA ARG A 263 8.77 -8.99 22.03
C ARG A 263 9.37 -8.78 23.42
N THR A 264 10.07 -7.66 23.66
CA THR A 264 10.61 -7.36 25.00
C THR A 264 9.51 -7.19 26.05
N PHE A 265 8.31 -6.75 25.66
CA PHE A 265 7.17 -6.59 26.57
C PHE A 265 6.32 -7.84 26.70
N VAL A 266 6.10 -8.57 25.60
CA VAL A 266 5.02 -9.55 25.50
C VAL A 266 5.46 -11.00 25.55
N ASP A 267 6.73 -11.29 25.24
CA ASP A 267 7.24 -12.65 25.16
C ASP A 267 7.85 -13.09 26.51
N PRO A 268 7.23 -14.05 27.25
CA PRO A 268 7.78 -14.54 28.49
C PRO A 268 9.13 -15.24 28.30
N ASP A 269 9.36 -15.85 27.13
CA ASP A 269 10.58 -16.60 26.80
C ASP A 269 11.64 -15.75 26.09
N PHE A 270 11.48 -14.42 26.06
CA PHE A 270 12.44 -13.49 25.45
C PHE A 270 13.84 -13.63 26.03
N LYS A 271 14.86 -13.69 25.16
CA LYS A 271 16.27 -13.97 25.51
C LYS A 271 17.27 -12.94 24.98
N GLY A 272 16.80 -11.84 24.38
CA GLY A 272 17.69 -10.82 23.79
C GLY A 272 18.54 -10.08 24.82
N PHE A 273 17.98 -9.83 26.01
CA PHE A 273 18.66 -9.30 27.20
C PHE A 273 17.93 -9.71 28.48
N GLU A 274 18.58 -9.54 29.63
CA GLU A 274 17.98 -9.86 30.93
C GLU A 274 17.08 -8.71 31.40
N ARG A 275 15.80 -9.00 31.60
CA ARG A 275 14.85 -8.03 32.19
C ARG A 275 15.03 -7.97 33.70
N LYS A 276 15.51 -6.84 34.23
CA LYS A 276 15.80 -6.65 35.66
C LYS A 276 14.64 -7.01 36.60
N ASN A 277 13.40 -6.74 36.16
CA ASN A 277 12.17 -7.03 36.92
C ASN A 277 11.50 -8.33 36.47
N GLY A 278 12.18 -9.16 35.67
CA GLY A 278 11.56 -10.33 35.03
C GLY A 278 10.46 -9.95 34.02
N PHE A 279 9.70 -10.95 33.61
CA PHE A 279 8.50 -10.74 32.81
C PHE A 279 7.32 -10.30 33.69
N PHE A 280 6.55 -9.34 33.25
CA PHE A 280 5.27 -8.96 33.82
C PHE A 280 4.20 -8.73 32.72
N PRO A 281 2.93 -9.05 33.01
CA PRO A 281 1.88 -8.91 32.01
C PRO A 281 1.52 -7.44 31.77
N VAL A 282 1.27 -7.12 30.50
CA VAL A 282 0.67 -5.86 30.02
C VAL A 282 -0.44 -6.17 29.03
N ASN A 283 -1.38 -5.25 28.83
CA ASN A 283 -2.37 -5.35 27.75
C ASN A 283 -1.80 -4.70 26.51
N PHE A 284 -1.21 -5.47 25.61
CA PHE A 284 -0.48 -4.93 24.46
C PHE A 284 -1.30 -5.00 23.18
N VAL A 285 -1.47 -3.85 22.52
CA VAL A 285 -2.12 -3.73 21.20
C VAL A 285 -1.10 -3.34 20.17
N CYS A 286 -0.91 -4.22 19.16
CA CYS A 286 -0.20 -3.91 17.94
C CYS A 286 -1.16 -3.24 16.95
N MET A 287 -0.75 -2.14 16.31
CA MET A 287 -1.60 -1.47 15.32
C MET A 287 -1.98 -2.40 14.16
N THR A 288 -1.00 -3.18 13.67
CA THR A 288 -1.19 -4.25 12.69
C THR A 288 -0.58 -5.55 13.20
N GLN A 289 -0.74 -6.64 12.49
CA GLN A 289 -0.10 -7.91 12.85
C GLN A 289 1.41 -7.86 12.57
N TYR A 290 2.21 -7.66 13.63
CA TYR A 290 3.67 -7.61 13.48
C TYR A 290 4.29 -8.98 13.23
N ASP A 291 3.76 -10.00 13.89
CA ASP A 291 4.19 -11.39 13.75
C ASP A 291 3.07 -12.32 14.26
N ALA A 292 2.67 -13.29 13.44
CA ALA A 292 1.59 -14.23 13.80
C ALA A 292 1.96 -15.15 14.99
N THR A 293 3.26 -15.29 15.31
CA THR A 293 3.76 -16.10 16.42
C THR A 293 3.94 -15.33 17.72
N MET A 294 3.63 -14.03 17.73
CA MET A 294 3.85 -13.16 18.88
C MET A 294 2.80 -13.42 19.96
N PRO A 295 3.20 -13.81 21.18
CA PRO A 295 2.26 -14.10 22.26
C PRO A 295 1.75 -12.81 22.91
N ASN A 296 0.65 -12.91 23.66
CA ASN A 296 0.12 -11.87 24.55
C ASN A 296 -0.11 -10.50 23.88
N VAL A 297 -0.54 -10.50 22.61
CA VAL A 297 -0.89 -9.29 21.88
C VAL A 297 -2.31 -9.35 21.32
N GLU A 298 -2.96 -8.20 21.27
CA GLU A 298 -4.11 -7.97 20.44
C GLU A 298 -3.70 -7.18 19.19
N VAL A 299 -4.44 -7.33 18.09
CA VAL A 299 -4.17 -6.64 16.81
C VAL A 299 -5.36 -5.76 16.47
N ALA A 300 -5.10 -4.44 16.35
CA ALA A 300 -6.13 -3.45 16.08
C ALA A 300 -6.64 -3.54 14.62
N PHE A 301 -5.73 -3.61 13.66
CA PHE A 301 -6.05 -3.75 12.24
C PHE A 301 -5.49 -5.08 11.74
N LYS A 302 -6.31 -6.12 11.82
CA LYS A 302 -5.95 -7.46 11.35
C LYS A 302 -5.75 -7.47 9.84
N PRO A 303 -4.86 -8.33 9.29
CA PRO A 303 -4.72 -8.52 7.86
C PRO A 303 -6.06 -8.85 7.22
N GLU A 304 -6.38 -8.17 6.12
CA GLU A 304 -7.59 -8.47 5.35
C GLU A 304 -7.31 -9.64 4.40
N VAL A 305 -8.15 -10.65 4.48
CA VAL A 305 -8.17 -11.73 3.49
C VAL A 305 -9.17 -11.33 2.41
N LEU A 306 -8.66 -11.05 1.22
CA LEU A 306 -9.50 -10.71 0.08
C LEU A 306 -10.17 -11.98 -0.46
N LYS A 307 -11.45 -12.16 -0.15
CA LYS A 307 -12.29 -13.26 -0.66
C LYS A 307 -13.01 -12.82 -1.94
N ASN A 308 -13.39 -13.79 -2.74
CA ASN A 308 -14.13 -13.56 -3.98
C ASN A 308 -13.42 -12.55 -4.90
N THR A 309 -12.07 -12.64 -5.01
CA THR A 309 -11.38 -11.93 -6.09
C THR A 309 -11.87 -12.45 -7.44
N LEU A 310 -11.74 -11.66 -8.49
CA LEU A 310 -12.26 -12.02 -9.83
C LEU A 310 -11.79 -13.41 -10.27
N GLY A 311 -10.51 -13.74 -10.06
CA GLY A 311 -9.94 -15.05 -10.41
C GLY A 311 -10.53 -16.20 -9.59
N GLU A 312 -10.69 -16.02 -8.29
CA GLU A 312 -11.33 -16.98 -7.39
C GLU A 312 -12.79 -17.20 -7.78
N TYR A 313 -13.53 -16.10 -7.92
CA TYR A 313 -14.96 -16.16 -8.22
C TYR A 313 -15.28 -16.81 -9.56
N VAL A 314 -14.54 -16.48 -10.62
CA VAL A 314 -14.66 -17.09 -11.95
C VAL A 314 -14.35 -18.59 -11.89
N SER A 315 -13.33 -18.99 -11.13
CA SER A 315 -13.00 -20.40 -10.88
C SER A 315 -14.12 -21.14 -10.15
N ASP A 316 -14.71 -20.55 -9.12
CA ASP A 316 -15.81 -21.14 -8.34
C ASP A 316 -17.09 -21.32 -9.18
N LYS A 317 -17.25 -20.52 -10.25
CA LYS A 317 -18.31 -20.73 -11.26
C LYS A 317 -17.95 -21.81 -12.31
N GLY A 318 -16.82 -22.52 -12.15
CA GLY A 318 -16.38 -23.57 -13.06
C GLY A 318 -15.89 -23.06 -14.42
N MET A 319 -15.57 -21.77 -14.52
CA MET A 319 -15.04 -21.15 -15.73
C MET A 319 -13.52 -21.28 -15.82
N THR A 320 -12.99 -21.15 -17.04
CA THR A 320 -11.54 -21.25 -17.30
C THR A 320 -10.94 -19.88 -17.55
N GLN A 321 -9.72 -19.69 -17.09
CA GLN A 321 -9.03 -18.42 -17.21
C GLN A 321 -7.55 -18.58 -17.59
N LEU A 322 -6.99 -17.56 -18.22
CA LEU A 322 -5.58 -17.46 -18.57
C LEU A 322 -4.97 -16.17 -17.98
N ARG A 323 -3.79 -16.30 -17.36
CA ARG A 323 -2.94 -15.18 -16.94
C ARG A 323 -1.68 -15.19 -17.79
N ILE A 324 -1.35 -14.04 -18.38
CA ILE A 324 -0.19 -13.95 -19.26
C ILE A 324 0.51 -12.59 -19.11
N ALA A 325 1.81 -12.63 -18.88
CA ALA A 325 2.69 -11.47 -18.86
C ALA A 325 4.16 -11.90 -19.02
N GLU A 326 5.03 -10.95 -19.25
CA GLU A 326 6.46 -11.17 -19.12
C GLU A 326 6.95 -11.08 -17.66
N THR A 327 8.19 -11.49 -17.36
CA THR A 327 8.74 -11.68 -16.00
C THR A 327 8.47 -10.49 -15.09
N GLU A 328 8.68 -9.26 -15.56
CA GLU A 328 8.52 -8.04 -14.75
C GLU A 328 7.10 -7.83 -14.22
N LYS A 329 6.11 -8.31 -14.94
CA LYS A 329 4.69 -8.12 -14.60
C LYS A 329 3.92 -9.43 -14.36
N TYR A 330 4.62 -10.57 -14.29
CA TYR A 330 3.96 -11.85 -14.05
C TYR A 330 3.30 -11.94 -12.66
N ALA A 331 3.98 -11.49 -11.61
CA ALA A 331 3.41 -11.42 -10.27
C ALA A 331 2.18 -10.51 -10.19
N HIS A 332 2.13 -9.47 -11.03
CA HIS A 332 1.02 -8.52 -11.04
C HIS A 332 -0.27 -9.17 -11.56
N VAL A 333 -0.20 -9.94 -12.64
CA VAL A 333 -1.38 -10.66 -13.18
C VAL A 333 -1.72 -11.95 -12.43
N THR A 334 -0.89 -12.39 -11.47
CA THR A 334 -1.09 -13.59 -10.65
C THR A 334 -1.27 -13.25 -9.18
N PHE A 335 -0.20 -13.12 -8.42
CA PHE A 335 -0.19 -12.89 -6.98
C PHE A 335 -1.00 -11.65 -6.57
N PHE A 336 -0.69 -10.49 -7.13
CA PHE A 336 -1.37 -9.24 -6.77
C PHE A 336 -2.82 -9.20 -7.26
N PHE A 337 -3.09 -9.67 -8.47
CA PHE A 337 -4.44 -9.77 -9.00
C PHE A 337 -5.33 -10.76 -8.20
N ASN A 338 -4.72 -11.74 -7.57
CA ASN A 338 -5.37 -12.68 -6.66
C ASN A 338 -5.41 -12.18 -5.20
N GLY A 339 -5.15 -10.90 -4.96
CA GLY A 339 -5.24 -10.30 -3.62
C GLY A 339 -4.13 -10.74 -2.66
N GLY A 340 -2.92 -11.00 -3.15
CA GLY A 340 -1.77 -11.44 -2.35
C GLY A 340 -1.74 -12.96 -2.11
N VAL A 341 -2.44 -13.73 -2.94
CA VAL A 341 -2.49 -15.19 -2.84
C VAL A 341 -1.77 -15.82 -4.02
N GLU A 342 -0.73 -16.63 -3.76
CA GLU A 342 0.07 -17.30 -4.80
C GLU A 342 -0.67 -18.50 -5.45
N LYS A 343 -1.78 -18.92 -4.88
CA LYS A 343 -2.55 -20.09 -5.36
C LYS A 343 -2.98 -19.92 -6.82
N GLN A 344 -2.73 -20.96 -7.63
CA GLN A 344 -3.37 -21.13 -8.93
C GLN A 344 -4.76 -21.77 -8.72
N TYR A 345 -5.80 -21.10 -9.22
CA TYR A 345 -7.17 -21.55 -9.05
C TYR A 345 -7.52 -22.70 -10.04
N PRO A 346 -8.48 -23.58 -9.73
CA PRO A 346 -8.99 -24.56 -10.70
C PRO A 346 -9.43 -23.89 -12.01
N GLY A 347 -9.00 -24.44 -13.15
CA GLY A 347 -9.30 -23.84 -14.46
C GLY A 347 -8.44 -22.62 -14.85
N GLU A 348 -7.47 -22.23 -14.02
CA GLU A 348 -6.50 -21.18 -14.31
C GLU A 348 -5.25 -21.77 -14.97
N ASP A 349 -4.90 -21.25 -16.15
CA ASP A 349 -3.59 -21.47 -16.76
C ASP A 349 -2.75 -20.20 -16.65
N ARG A 350 -1.42 -20.36 -16.60
CA ARG A 350 -0.47 -19.27 -16.52
C ARG A 350 0.59 -19.41 -17.60
N ILE A 351 0.85 -18.33 -18.35
CA ILE A 351 1.92 -18.24 -19.32
C ILE A 351 2.89 -17.12 -18.88
N LEU A 352 4.10 -17.53 -18.52
CA LEU A 352 5.22 -16.64 -18.26
C LEU A 352 6.10 -16.54 -19.49
N VAL A 353 6.38 -15.33 -19.95
CA VAL A 353 7.38 -15.02 -20.96
C VAL A 353 8.57 -14.37 -20.29
N LYS A 354 9.79 -14.75 -20.62
CA LYS A 354 10.99 -14.13 -20.04
C LYS A 354 11.15 -12.71 -20.56
N SER A 355 11.39 -11.76 -19.67
CA SER A 355 11.81 -10.42 -20.06
C SER A 355 13.24 -10.44 -20.66
N PRO A 356 13.59 -9.49 -21.54
CA PRO A 356 14.91 -9.44 -22.13
C PRO A 356 16.01 -9.28 -21.08
N ALA A 357 17.14 -9.97 -21.29
CA ALA A 357 18.31 -9.89 -20.42
C ALA A 357 19.19 -8.69 -20.79
N VAL A 358 18.65 -7.47 -20.64
CA VAL A 358 19.36 -6.21 -20.90
C VAL A 358 19.58 -5.43 -19.60
N ALA A 359 20.56 -4.52 -19.57
CA ALA A 359 20.86 -3.75 -18.37
C ALA A 359 19.70 -2.78 -18.02
N THR A 360 19.12 -2.14 -19.02
CA THR A 360 17.96 -1.25 -18.92
C THR A 360 17.09 -1.43 -20.15
N TYR A 361 15.78 -1.26 -20.02
CA TYR A 361 14.83 -1.58 -21.09
C TYR A 361 14.74 -0.55 -22.21
N ASP A 362 15.38 0.60 -22.09
CA ASP A 362 15.59 1.52 -23.23
C ASP A 362 16.46 0.93 -24.32
N LEU A 363 17.29 -0.07 -24.01
CA LEU A 363 18.11 -0.81 -24.99
C LEU A 363 17.26 -1.79 -25.83
N GLN A 364 16.10 -2.21 -25.35
CA GLN A 364 15.17 -3.09 -26.04
C GLN A 364 13.71 -2.68 -25.68
N PRO A 365 13.18 -1.57 -26.23
CA PRO A 365 11.89 -1.00 -25.83
C PRO A 365 10.68 -1.90 -26.10
N GLU A 366 10.74 -2.76 -27.10
CA GLU A 366 9.72 -3.77 -27.38
C GLU A 366 9.61 -4.83 -26.30
N MET A 367 10.63 -4.94 -25.45
CA MET A 367 10.73 -5.94 -24.39
C MET A 367 10.31 -7.34 -24.92
N SER A 368 9.37 -8.02 -24.28
CA SER A 368 8.85 -9.29 -24.74
C SER A 368 7.41 -9.22 -25.27
N ALA A 369 6.90 -8.03 -25.58
CA ALA A 369 5.51 -7.84 -26.00
C ALA A 369 5.12 -8.68 -27.23
N TYR A 370 6.00 -8.80 -28.22
CA TYR A 370 5.74 -9.61 -29.41
C TYR A 370 5.66 -11.10 -29.06
N GLU A 371 6.56 -11.64 -28.21
CA GLU A 371 6.52 -13.06 -27.79
C GLU A 371 5.29 -13.35 -26.93
N VAL A 372 4.90 -12.44 -26.05
CA VAL A 372 3.64 -12.52 -25.29
C VAL A 372 2.47 -12.63 -26.24
N THR A 373 2.42 -11.78 -27.26
CA THR A 373 1.34 -11.77 -28.27
C THR A 373 1.32 -13.05 -29.10
N ASP A 374 2.49 -13.54 -29.52
CA ASP A 374 2.60 -14.76 -30.34
C ASP A 374 2.16 -16.01 -29.57
N LYS A 375 2.28 -16.04 -28.22
CA LYS A 375 1.72 -17.09 -27.38
C LYS A 375 0.24 -16.89 -27.07
N LEU A 376 -0.19 -15.64 -26.93
CA LEU A 376 -1.57 -15.30 -26.57
C LEU A 376 -2.56 -15.54 -27.71
N VAL A 377 -2.25 -15.13 -28.94
CA VAL A 377 -3.16 -15.23 -30.08
C VAL A 377 -3.61 -16.69 -30.34
N PRO A 378 -2.72 -17.70 -30.37
CA PRO A 378 -3.16 -19.09 -30.44
C PRO A 378 -3.99 -19.55 -29.23
N ALA A 379 -3.67 -19.07 -28.04
CA ALA A 379 -4.44 -19.38 -26.82
C ALA A 379 -5.88 -18.85 -26.92
N ILE A 380 -6.08 -17.61 -27.43
CA ILE A 380 -7.40 -17.03 -27.72
C ILE A 380 -8.14 -17.92 -28.71
N LYS A 381 -7.51 -18.23 -29.86
CA LYS A 381 -8.11 -18.99 -30.95
C LYS A 381 -8.41 -20.46 -30.59
N SER A 382 -7.80 -20.98 -29.53
CA SER A 382 -8.12 -22.31 -29.02
C SER A 382 -9.55 -22.46 -28.49
N GLY A 383 -10.21 -21.34 -28.14
CA GLY A 383 -11.55 -21.32 -27.54
C GLY A 383 -11.63 -22.00 -26.17
N LYS A 384 -10.49 -22.16 -25.47
CA LYS A 384 -10.40 -22.80 -24.16
C LYS A 384 -10.88 -21.90 -23.04
N TYR A 385 -10.58 -20.60 -23.09
CA TYR A 385 -10.72 -19.67 -21.96
C TYR A 385 -12.00 -18.83 -22.04
N ASP A 386 -12.62 -18.62 -20.88
CA ASP A 386 -13.73 -17.68 -20.68
C ASP A 386 -13.20 -16.28 -20.34
N MET A 387 -12.11 -16.21 -19.58
CA MET A 387 -11.49 -14.98 -19.15
C MET A 387 -9.97 -15.00 -19.42
N ILE A 388 -9.41 -13.86 -19.79
CA ILE A 388 -7.97 -13.69 -20.00
C ILE A 388 -7.52 -12.38 -19.33
N ILE A 389 -6.43 -12.43 -18.58
CA ILE A 389 -5.78 -11.24 -18.01
C ILE A 389 -4.38 -11.15 -18.62
N LEU A 390 -4.13 -10.06 -19.32
CA LEU A 390 -2.90 -9.75 -20.02
C LEU A 390 -2.29 -8.46 -19.47
N ASN A 391 -0.98 -8.44 -19.25
CA ASN A 391 -0.24 -7.20 -19.01
C ASN A 391 0.89 -7.06 -20.04
N TYR A 392 0.99 -5.85 -20.63
CA TYR A 392 2.15 -5.39 -21.40
C TYR A 392 2.95 -4.40 -20.55
N ALA A 393 4.18 -4.79 -20.20
CA ALA A 393 5.05 -4.08 -19.27
C ALA A 393 5.69 -2.79 -19.81
N ASN A 394 5.64 -2.59 -21.11
CA ASN A 394 6.54 -1.72 -21.86
C ASN A 394 6.48 -0.24 -21.44
N CYS A 395 5.28 0.37 -21.34
CA CYS A 395 5.19 1.80 -21.09
C CYS A 395 5.68 2.17 -19.68
N ASP A 396 5.55 1.25 -18.71
CA ASP A 396 6.05 1.44 -17.36
C ASP A 396 7.57 1.19 -17.29
N MET A 397 8.01 0.00 -17.67
CA MET A 397 9.41 -0.41 -17.49
C MET A 397 10.38 0.43 -18.33
N VAL A 398 10.01 0.79 -19.55
CA VAL A 398 10.82 1.70 -20.38
C VAL A 398 10.68 3.14 -19.90
N GLY A 399 9.49 3.55 -19.43
CA GLY A 399 9.25 4.86 -18.83
C GLY A 399 10.17 5.16 -17.67
N HIS A 400 10.42 4.18 -16.80
CA HIS A 400 11.35 4.30 -15.67
C HIS A 400 12.80 4.61 -16.08
N THR A 401 13.19 4.35 -17.32
CA THR A 401 14.55 4.69 -17.81
C THR A 401 14.74 6.19 -18.04
N GLY A 402 13.65 6.96 -18.20
CA GLY A 402 13.69 8.38 -18.52
C GLY A 402 14.09 8.68 -19.97
N VAL A 403 14.24 7.66 -20.83
CA VAL A 403 14.64 7.82 -22.23
C VAL A 403 13.39 7.98 -23.10
N PHE A 404 13.06 9.21 -23.46
CA PHE A 404 11.83 9.58 -24.17
C PHE A 404 11.63 8.78 -25.48
N GLU A 405 12.65 8.75 -26.34
CA GLU A 405 12.58 8.06 -27.63
C GLU A 405 12.37 6.53 -27.50
N ALA A 406 12.90 5.95 -26.42
CA ALA A 406 12.69 4.54 -26.13
C ALA A 406 11.25 4.30 -25.66
N ALA A 407 10.70 5.16 -24.81
CA ALA A 407 9.31 5.08 -24.38
C ALA A 407 8.32 5.22 -25.55
N VAL A 408 8.63 6.10 -26.53
CA VAL A 408 7.84 6.20 -27.78
C VAL A 408 7.83 4.86 -28.54
N LYS A 409 8.99 4.22 -28.72
CA LYS A 409 9.11 2.91 -29.38
C LYS A 409 8.38 1.81 -28.60
N ALA A 410 8.42 1.86 -27.27
CA ALA A 410 7.71 0.93 -26.40
C ALA A 410 6.19 0.99 -26.66
N VAL A 411 5.62 2.20 -26.73
CA VAL A 411 4.21 2.40 -27.04
C VAL A 411 3.86 1.90 -28.46
N GLU A 412 4.70 2.13 -29.47
CA GLU A 412 4.51 1.66 -30.84
C GLU A 412 4.50 0.12 -30.93
N ALA A 413 5.37 -0.54 -30.16
CA ALA A 413 5.39 -2.01 -30.07
C ALA A 413 4.09 -2.54 -29.44
N VAL A 414 3.64 -1.92 -28.35
CA VAL A 414 2.38 -2.28 -27.67
C VAL A 414 1.19 -2.05 -28.60
N ASP A 415 1.14 -0.94 -29.35
CA ASP A 415 0.07 -0.67 -30.33
C ASP A 415 -0.09 -1.80 -31.34
N THR A 416 1.04 -2.29 -31.89
CA THR A 416 1.06 -3.39 -32.85
C THR A 416 0.52 -4.68 -32.21
N CYS A 417 0.88 -4.96 -30.96
CA CYS A 417 0.43 -6.13 -30.23
C CYS A 417 -1.06 -6.06 -29.87
N VAL A 418 -1.52 -4.90 -29.42
CA VAL A 418 -2.95 -4.65 -29.14
C VAL A 418 -3.81 -4.92 -30.36
N GLY A 419 -3.39 -4.43 -31.53
CA GLY A 419 -4.12 -4.68 -32.78
C GLY A 419 -4.31 -6.18 -33.05
N LYS A 420 -3.23 -6.98 -32.98
CA LYS A 420 -3.27 -8.43 -33.20
C LYS A 420 -4.19 -9.17 -32.19
N VAL A 421 -4.11 -8.79 -30.93
CA VAL A 421 -4.92 -9.42 -29.88
C VAL A 421 -6.40 -9.09 -30.04
N VAL A 422 -6.73 -7.83 -30.33
CA VAL A 422 -8.11 -7.40 -30.57
C VAL A 422 -8.71 -8.09 -31.79
N ASP A 423 -7.95 -8.25 -32.87
CA ASP A 423 -8.42 -8.98 -34.04
C ASP A 423 -8.74 -10.44 -33.72
N ALA A 424 -7.87 -11.13 -32.97
CA ALA A 424 -8.11 -12.50 -32.52
C ALA A 424 -9.35 -12.63 -31.61
N ILE A 425 -9.55 -11.67 -30.70
CA ILE A 425 -10.73 -11.61 -29.82
C ILE A 425 -12.02 -11.43 -30.67
N LYS A 426 -12.01 -10.53 -31.64
CA LYS A 426 -13.15 -10.30 -32.54
C LYS A 426 -13.47 -11.54 -33.37
N GLU A 427 -12.46 -12.24 -33.90
CA GLU A 427 -12.65 -13.51 -34.63
C GLU A 427 -13.38 -14.56 -33.79
N MET A 428 -13.12 -14.58 -32.47
CA MET A 428 -13.77 -15.50 -31.53
C MET A 428 -15.12 -14.99 -31.03
N GLY A 429 -15.55 -13.80 -31.45
CA GLY A 429 -16.77 -13.15 -30.94
C GLY A 429 -16.69 -12.76 -29.46
N GLY A 430 -15.48 -12.58 -28.96
CA GLY A 430 -15.19 -12.17 -27.59
C GLY A 430 -15.20 -10.65 -27.39
N VAL A 431 -14.93 -10.21 -26.18
CA VAL A 431 -14.91 -8.79 -25.78
C VAL A 431 -13.53 -8.45 -25.24
N ALA A 432 -12.99 -7.29 -25.63
CA ALA A 432 -11.73 -6.77 -25.07
C ALA A 432 -11.98 -5.50 -24.25
N LEU A 433 -11.42 -5.48 -23.03
CA LEU A 433 -11.30 -4.32 -22.18
C LEU A 433 -9.84 -3.87 -22.21
N ILE A 434 -9.59 -2.62 -22.54
CA ILE A 434 -8.23 -2.04 -22.63
C ILE A 434 -8.12 -0.94 -21.59
N THR A 435 -7.13 -1.05 -20.71
CA THR A 435 -6.90 -0.10 -19.63
C THR A 435 -5.40 -0.01 -19.29
N ALA A 436 -5.07 0.74 -18.25
CA ALA A 436 -3.78 0.71 -17.56
C ALA A 436 -4.01 0.65 -16.05
N ASP A 437 -2.96 0.41 -15.29
CA ASP A 437 -2.99 0.32 -13.82
C ASP A 437 -2.52 1.61 -13.14
N HIS A 438 -1.73 2.42 -13.82
CA HIS A 438 -1.27 3.76 -13.46
C HIS A 438 -0.67 4.46 -14.66
N GLY A 439 -0.25 5.71 -14.52
CA GLY A 439 0.51 6.43 -15.52
C GLY A 439 2.02 6.40 -15.24
N ASN A 440 2.83 6.44 -16.32
CA ASN A 440 4.28 6.58 -16.32
C ASN A 440 4.74 7.26 -17.61
N ALA A 441 4.60 6.59 -18.78
CA ALA A 441 5.03 7.10 -20.08
C ALA A 441 4.24 8.34 -20.57
N ASP A 442 3.16 8.69 -19.92
CA ASP A 442 2.39 9.92 -20.13
C ASP A 442 3.09 11.19 -19.66
N LYS A 443 4.17 11.05 -18.84
CA LYS A 443 4.99 12.18 -18.37
C LYS A 443 6.46 11.75 -18.25
N MET A 444 7.23 11.98 -19.30
CA MET A 444 8.66 11.62 -19.37
C MET A 444 9.60 12.79 -19.09
N VAL A 445 9.09 14.01 -18.93
CA VAL A 445 9.88 15.23 -18.74
C VAL A 445 9.32 16.01 -17.55
N ALA A 446 10.20 16.35 -16.60
CA ALA A 446 9.88 17.19 -15.45
C ALA A 446 9.72 18.67 -15.85
N GLU A 447 9.24 19.51 -14.95
CA GLU A 447 9.02 20.94 -15.20
C GLU A 447 10.32 21.70 -15.53
N ASP A 448 11.42 21.27 -14.92
CA ASP A 448 12.76 21.81 -15.15
C ASP A 448 13.43 21.29 -16.43
N GLY A 449 12.78 20.41 -17.18
CA GLY A 449 13.28 19.80 -18.41
C GLY A 449 14.13 18.54 -18.19
N SER A 450 14.36 18.11 -16.96
CA SER A 450 15.05 16.85 -16.65
C SER A 450 14.18 15.63 -16.98
N PRO A 451 14.75 14.42 -17.17
CA PRO A 451 13.98 13.20 -17.29
C PRO A 451 13.10 12.96 -16.06
N PHE A 452 11.83 12.60 -16.28
CA PHE A 452 10.91 12.19 -15.24
C PHE A 452 10.71 10.67 -15.31
N THR A 453 11.01 9.96 -14.25
CA THR A 453 11.06 8.50 -14.20
C THR A 453 10.08 7.87 -13.20
N ALA A 454 9.30 8.68 -12.51
CA ALA A 454 8.31 8.21 -11.53
C ALA A 454 6.94 7.97 -12.18
N HIS A 455 6.07 7.26 -11.48
CA HIS A 455 4.66 7.17 -11.86
C HIS A 455 3.97 8.53 -11.78
N THR A 456 2.79 8.63 -12.38
CA THR A 456 1.97 9.85 -12.34
C THR A 456 0.69 9.63 -11.53
N THR A 457 0.04 10.73 -11.15
CA THR A 457 -1.30 10.71 -10.54
C THR A 457 -2.41 10.85 -11.59
N ASN A 458 -2.05 10.81 -12.88
CA ASN A 458 -2.99 10.98 -13.97
C ASN A 458 -3.97 9.80 -14.07
N PRO A 459 -5.19 10.02 -14.58
CA PRO A 459 -6.13 8.95 -14.85
C PRO A 459 -5.63 8.04 -15.98
N VAL A 460 -6.26 6.88 -16.10
CA VAL A 460 -5.96 5.89 -17.14
C VAL A 460 -7.18 5.67 -18.05
N PRO A 461 -6.98 5.23 -19.29
CA PRO A 461 -8.09 4.93 -20.21
C PRO A 461 -8.81 3.65 -19.79
N PHE A 462 -10.10 3.58 -20.09
CA PHE A 462 -10.87 2.34 -20.08
C PHE A 462 -11.75 2.27 -21.33
N CYS A 463 -11.46 1.31 -22.22
CA CYS A 463 -12.12 1.13 -23.49
C CYS A 463 -12.71 -0.28 -23.59
N VAL A 464 -13.95 -0.40 -24.08
CA VAL A 464 -14.63 -1.69 -24.30
C VAL A 464 -14.79 -1.92 -25.79
N VAL A 465 -14.26 -3.02 -26.30
CA VAL A 465 -14.24 -3.34 -27.74
C VAL A 465 -15.08 -4.56 -28.03
N ASN A 466 -15.87 -4.50 -29.09
CA ASN A 466 -16.77 -5.57 -29.55
C ASN A 466 -17.92 -5.89 -28.55
N TYR A 467 -18.38 -4.86 -27.83
CA TYR A 467 -19.55 -4.92 -26.96
C TYR A 467 -20.28 -3.59 -27.03
N ASP A 468 -21.58 -3.61 -27.31
CA ASP A 468 -22.40 -2.41 -27.43
C ASP A 468 -22.83 -1.95 -26.02
N CYS A 469 -22.30 -0.84 -25.56
CA CYS A 469 -22.61 -0.26 -24.26
C CYS A 469 -22.31 1.24 -24.22
N GLU A 470 -22.85 1.91 -23.20
CA GLU A 470 -22.42 3.23 -22.78
C GLU A 470 -21.63 3.11 -21.47
N LEU A 471 -20.55 3.88 -21.35
CA LEU A 471 -19.72 3.91 -20.14
C LEU A 471 -20.05 5.14 -19.29
N ARG A 472 -20.02 4.98 -17.98
CA ARG A 472 -20.10 6.09 -17.03
C ARG A 472 -18.75 6.76 -16.84
N GLU A 473 -18.77 8.01 -16.41
CA GLU A 473 -17.59 8.75 -15.95
C GLU A 473 -17.33 8.52 -14.45
N GLY A 474 -16.16 8.97 -13.97
CA GLY A 474 -15.80 8.94 -12.55
C GLY A 474 -15.58 7.53 -12.00
N GLY A 475 -15.16 6.60 -12.83
CA GLY A 475 -14.78 5.25 -12.43
C GLY A 475 -13.37 5.16 -11.85
N ARG A 476 -13.05 3.98 -11.33
CA ARG A 476 -11.75 3.65 -10.74
C ARG A 476 -11.37 2.19 -11.04
N LEU A 477 -10.13 1.79 -10.74
CA LEU A 477 -9.64 0.43 -11.06
C LEU A 477 -10.48 -0.69 -10.41
N ALA A 478 -11.04 -0.45 -9.23
CA ALA A 478 -11.93 -1.38 -8.53
C ALA A 478 -13.22 -1.71 -9.30
N ASP A 479 -13.61 -0.89 -10.26
CA ASP A 479 -14.84 -1.06 -11.05
C ASP A 479 -14.67 -2.04 -12.23
N ILE A 480 -13.42 -2.44 -12.52
CA ILE A 480 -13.10 -3.31 -13.67
C ILE A 480 -13.65 -4.72 -13.47
N ALA A 481 -13.43 -5.35 -12.31
CA ALA A 481 -13.97 -6.69 -12.05
C ALA A 481 -15.51 -6.75 -12.12
N PRO A 482 -16.28 -5.85 -11.48
CA PRO A 482 -17.73 -5.76 -11.68
C PRO A 482 -18.14 -5.61 -13.14
N THR A 483 -17.40 -4.81 -13.92
CA THR A 483 -17.66 -4.62 -15.35
C THR A 483 -17.44 -5.91 -16.15
N MET A 484 -16.35 -6.62 -15.87
CA MET A 484 -16.07 -7.91 -16.49
C MET A 484 -17.14 -8.95 -16.15
N LEU A 485 -17.55 -9.04 -14.89
CA LEU A 485 -18.61 -9.96 -14.45
C LEU A 485 -19.93 -9.66 -15.17
N GLN A 486 -20.32 -8.39 -15.32
CA GLN A 486 -21.51 -8.00 -16.07
C GLN A 486 -21.44 -8.46 -17.55
N ILE A 487 -20.30 -8.26 -18.22
CA ILE A 487 -20.10 -8.71 -19.62
C ILE A 487 -20.14 -10.25 -19.70
N MET A 488 -19.62 -10.95 -18.70
CA MET A 488 -19.64 -12.42 -18.61
C MET A 488 -21.01 -12.99 -18.21
N GLY A 489 -21.98 -12.14 -17.85
CA GLY A 489 -23.31 -12.55 -17.41
C GLY A 489 -23.31 -13.20 -16.01
N LEU A 490 -22.35 -12.80 -15.15
CA LEU A 490 -22.23 -13.26 -13.78
C LEU A 490 -22.72 -12.19 -12.81
N GLU A 491 -23.32 -12.63 -11.70
CA GLU A 491 -23.67 -11.75 -10.59
C GLU A 491 -22.41 -11.28 -9.86
N GLN A 492 -22.43 -10.04 -9.38
CA GLN A 492 -21.34 -9.49 -8.59
C GLN A 492 -21.43 -10.04 -7.14
N PRO A 493 -20.34 -10.59 -6.58
CA PRO A 493 -20.34 -11.02 -5.19
C PRO A 493 -20.38 -9.83 -4.23
N GLU A 494 -20.94 -10.03 -3.03
CA GLU A 494 -21.14 -8.98 -2.02
C GLU A 494 -19.84 -8.30 -1.56
N GLU A 495 -18.73 -9.03 -1.60
CA GLU A 495 -17.43 -8.50 -1.21
C GLU A 495 -16.86 -7.49 -2.21
N MET A 496 -17.35 -7.46 -3.44
CA MET A 496 -16.96 -6.43 -4.41
C MET A 496 -17.83 -5.20 -4.24
N ASP A 497 -17.24 -4.08 -3.82
CA ASP A 497 -17.92 -2.79 -3.65
C ASP A 497 -17.77 -1.85 -4.86
N GLY A 498 -17.00 -2.25 -5.85
CA GLY A 498 -16.90 -1.55 -7.13
C GLY A 498 -18.25 -1.54 -7.86
N THR A 499 -18.42 -0.57 -8.73
CA THR A 499 -19.64 -0.43 -9.56
C THR A 499 -19.28 -0.58 -11.02
N SER A 500 -19.99 -1.43 -11.75
CA SER A 500 -19.75 -1.58 -13.19
C SER A 500 -19.64 -0.23 -13.91
N LEU A 501 -18.70 -0.12 -14.84
CA LEU A 501 -18.53 1.05 -15.69
C LEU A 501 -19.57 1.12 -16.82
N ILE A 502 -20.32 0.04 -17.08
CA ILE A 502 -21.43 0.00 -18.04
C ILE A 502 -22.66 0.59 -17.37
N LYS A 503 -23.32 1.54 -18.09
CA LYS A 503 -24.60 2.15 -17.67
C LYS A 503 -25.77 1.20 -17.77
#